data_3f904f9d4ae2243680de9769c427647c
#
_entry.id   3f904f9d4ae2243680de9769c427647c
#
_cell.length_a   1.000
_cell.length_b   1.000
_cell.length_c   1.000
_cell.angle_alpha   90.00
_cell.angle_beta   90.00
_cell.angle_gamma   90.00
#
_symmetry.space_group_name_H-M   'P 1'
#
loop_
_entity.id
_entity.type
_entity.pdbx_description
1 polymer ?
#
loop_
_entity_poly.entity_id
_entity_poly.type
_entity_poly.pdbx_seq_one_letter_code
_entity_poly.pdbx_strand_id
1 'polypeptide(L)'
;MSSNGSGIWNDSETTLKIVVVPPFWKTNWAMLCYVLLLMVALYFAFRIVRNFNGLRNCINVEKQLTEYKLVFFTNISHEFRTPLTLIQGALEKIQRVTDIPRELIYPLKTMDKSTQRMLRLINQLLEFRKMQNNKLALSLEETDVISFLYEIFLSFGDVAEQKNMNFRFLPSVPSYKMFIDKGNLDKVTYNLLSNAFKYTPSNGTIILSVNVDEGKQTLQIQVSDTGVGIPKEKQNELFKRFMQSNFSGDSIGVGLHLSHELVQVHKGTIEYKDNEGGGSVFTVCIPTDKTVYSEKDFLVPGNVLLKEADGHVHHLLQLSEELPDPEKMAAPLNKRKVLIIEDDNDIREFLREEIGAYFEVEVAADGTSGFEKARTYDADLIICDVLMPGMTGFEVTKKLKTDFDTSHIPIILLTALNSPEKHLEGIEAGADAYIAKPFSVKLLLARVFRLIEQRDKLREKFSNEPGIVRPAMCTTERDKEFADRLAAILEQNLARPEFSIDEFAQLMKLGRTVFYRKLRGVTGYSPNEYLRVVRMKKAAELLLSEDNLTVAEVSYKVGISDPFYFSKCFKAQFGVAPSVYQRGVNNEGINEKNE
;
A
#
# COMPACT_ATOMS: atom_id res chain seq x y z
N MET A 1 -78.75 -70.12 21.04
CA MET A 1 -79.95 -70.94 21.19
C MET A 1 -81.18 -70.07 21.12
N SER A 2 -82.12 -70.32 20.27
CA SER A 2 -83.40 -69.63 20.24
C SER A 2 -84.53 -70.66 20.44
N SER A 3 -85.56 -70.33 21.20
CA SER A 3 -86.72 -71.22 21.36
C SER A 3 -87.87 -70.68 20.48
N ASN A 4 -88.68 -71.56 19.93
CA ASN A 4 -89.94 -71.12 19.29
C ASN A 4 -91.03 -70.99 20.38
N GLY A 5 -92.14 -70.29 20.12
CA GLY A 5 -93.20 -69.99 21.08
C GLY A 5 -93.86 -71.17 21.74
N SER A 6 -93.48 -72.45 21.53
CA SER A 6 -93.92 -73.66 22.13
C SER A 6 -92.88 -74.30 23.08
N GLY A 7 -91.79 -73.60 23.46
CA GLY A 7 -90.84 -74.04 24.47
C GLY A 7 -89.84 -75.11 23.99
N ILE A 8 -89.81 -75.53 22.76
CA ILE A 8 -88.86 -76.48 22.20
C ILE A 8 -87.61 -75.81 21.80
N TRP A 9 -86.48 -76.17 22.42
CA TRP A 9 -85.17 -75.69 22.10
C TRP A 9 -84.61 -76.38 20.85
N ASN A 10 -84.06 -75.65 19.92
CA ASN A 10 -83.40 -76.23 18.76
C ASN A 10 -81.98 -76.59 19.15
N ASP A 11 -81.66 -77.85 19.15
CA ASP A 11 -80.33 -78.39 19.48
C ASP A 11 -79.29 -78.19 18.34
N SER A 12 -79.69 -77.60 17.23
CA SER A 12 -78.75 -77.31 16.16
C SER A 12 -78.12 -75.93 16.41
N GLU A 13 -76.83 -75.90 16.66
CA GLU A 13 -76.06 -74.68 16.72
C GLU A 13 -76.03 -73.98 15.33
N THR A 14 -76.66 -72.82 15.27
CA THR A 14 -76.52 -71.92 14.06
C THR A 14 -75.31 -71.07 14.24
N THR A 15 -74.21 -71.46 13.63
CA THR A 15 -73.00 -70.69 13.63
C THR A 15 -73.05 -69.64 12.50
N LEU A 16 -73.12 -68.33 12.87
CA LEU A 16 -73.00 -67.22 11.94
C LEU A 16 -71.53 -66.94 11.73
N LYS A 17 -70.97 -67.31 10.59
CA LYS A 17 -69.57 -66.98 10.22
C LYS A 17 -69.50 -65.57 9.70
N ILE A 18 -69.15 -64.60 10.55
CA ILE A 18 -68.88 -63.22 10.14
C ILE A 18 -67.47 -63.15 9.57
N VAL A 19 -67.35 -63.03 8.26
CA VAL A 19 -66.10 -62.83 7.57
C VAL A 19 -65.90 -61.28 7.41
N VAL A 20 -65.05 -60.70 8.28
CA VAL A 20 -64.62 -59.31 8.15
C VAL A 20 -63.55 -59.25 7.06
N VAL A 21 -63.93 -58.72 5.89
CA VAL A 21 -62.95 -58.51 4.81
C VAL A 21 -62.17 -57.25 5.16
N PRO A 22 -60.85 -57.37 5.34
CA PRO A 22 -60.06 -56.16 5.60
C PRO A 22 -60.18 -55.17 4.45
N PRO A 23 -60.17 -53.85 4.75
CA PRO A 23 -60.20 -52.81 3.71
C PRO A 23 -59.04 -52.97 2.75
N PHE A 24 -59.22 -52.64 1.45
CA PHE A 24 -58.25 -52.91 0.37
C PHE A 24 -56.85 -52.42 0.66
N TRP A 25 -56.67 -51.31 1.44
CA TRP A 25 -55.35 -50.76 1.86
C TRP A 25 -54.62 -51.60 2.91
N LYS A 26 -55.26 -52.60 3.53
CA LYS A 26 -54.67 -53.59 4.45
C LYS A 26 -54.47 -54.97 3.85
N THR A 27 -54.72 -55.10 2.55
CA THR A 27 -54.50 -56.40 1.87
C THR A 27 -52.99 -56.64 1.66
N ASN A 28 -52.58 -57.90 1.59
CA ASN A 28 -51.17 -58.26 1.32
C ASN A 28 -50.63 -57.65 0.04
N TRP A 29 -51.46 -57.46 -0.97
CA TRP A 29 -51.11 -56.79 -2.23
C TRP A 29 -50.86 -55.29 -2.05
N ALA A 30 -51.66 -54.60 -1.24
CA ALA A 30 -51.45 -53.21 -0.93
C ALA A 30 -50.15 -52.98 -0.15
N MET A 31 -49.83 -53.87 0.81
CA MET A 31 -48.55 -53.83 1.56
C MET A 31 -47.37 -54.05 0.61
N LEU A 32 -47.46 -54.94 -0.34
CA LEU A 32 -46.42 -55.18 -1.35
C LEU A 32 -46.23 -53.92 -2.26
N CYS A 33 -47.30 -53.26 -2.65
CA CYS A 33 -47.24 -52.00 -3.38
C CYS A 33 -46.57 -50.86 -2.56
N TYR A 34 -46.88 -50.76 -1.25
CA TYR A 34 -46.22 -49.77 -0.38
C TYR A 34 -44.72 -50.03 -0.23
N VAL A 35 -44.31 -51.29 -0.08
CA VAL A 35 -42.88 -51.65 -0.01
C VAL A 35 -42.18 -51.33 -1.35
N LEU A 36 -42.84 -51.61 -2.48
CA LEU A 36 -42.29 -51.26 -3.80
C LEU A 36 -42.14 -49.74 -3.99
N LEU A 37 -43.18 -48.99 -3.62
CA LEU A 37 -43.13 -47.51 -3.66
C LEU A 37 -42.04 -46.97 -2.77
N LEU A 38 -41.88 -47.52 -1.56
CA LEU A 38 -40.80 -47.12 -0.65
C LEU A 38 -39.42 -47.40 -1.24
N MET A 39 -39.21 -48.59 -1.84
CA MET A 39 -37.96 -48.92 -2.50
C MET A 39 -37.65 -47.99 -3.68
N VAL A 40 -38.65 -47.63 -4.49
CA VAL A 40 -38.50 -46.70 -5.59
C VAL A 40 -38.14 -45.28 -5.05
N ALA A 41 -38.84 -44.84 -4.02
CA ALA A 41 -38.53 -43.56 -3.36
C ALA A 41 -37.10 -43.52 -2.79
N LEU A 42 -36.67 -44.58 -2.10
CA LEU A 42 -35.31 -44.74 -1.58
C LEU A 42 -34.27 -44.76 -2.71
N TYR A 43 -34.55 -45.41 -3.83
CA TYR A 43 -33.68 -45.44 -5.00
C TYR A 43 -33.49 -44.03 -5.59
N PHE A 44 -34.58 -43.29 -5.76
CA PHE A 44 -34.49 -41.88 -6.24
C PHE A 44 -33.78 -40.99 -5.24
N ALA A 45 -34.07 -41.09 -3.95
CA ALA A 45 -33.37 -40.34 -2.91
C ALA A 45 -31.86 -40.62 -2.93
N PHE A 46 -31.48 -41.89 -3.00
CA PHE A 46 -30.07 -42.29 -3.11
C PHE A 46 -29.40 -41.73 -4.38
N ARG A 47 -30.09 -41.77 -5.51
CA ARG A 47 -29.62 -41.25 -6.79
C ARG A 47 -29.42 -39.72 -6.73
N ILE A 48 -30.36 -38.98 -6.10
CA ILE A 48 -30.27 -37.53 -5.91
C ILE A 48 -29.06 -37.21 -5.01
N VAL A 49 -28.91 -37.87 -3.87
CA VAL A 49 -27.79 -37.64 -2.94
C VAL A 49 -26.44 -37.92 -3.63
N ARG A 50 -26.37 -39.01 -4.40
CA ARG A 50 -25.13 -39.34 -5.14
C ARG A 50 -24.78 -38.32 -6.19
N ASN A 51 -25.75 -37.79 -6.94
CA ASN A 51 -25.54 -36.73 -7.93
C ASN A 51 -25.14 -35.40 -7.25
N PHE A 52 -25.77 -35.08 -6.12
CA PHE A 52 -25.43 -33.90 -5.33
C PHE A 52 -24.01 -33.93 -4.76
N ASN A 53 -23.60 -35.09 -4.25
CA ASN A 53 -22.23 -35.30 -3.76
C ASN A 53 -21.21 -35.26 -4.91
N GLY A 54 -21.54 -35.79 -6.08
CA GLY A 54 -20.70 -35.70 -7.28
C GLY A 54 -20.53 -34.24 -7.72
N LEU A 55 -21.59 -33.45 -7.74
CA LEU A 55 -21.54 -32.03 -8.08
C LEU A 55 -20.73 -31.21 -7.05
N ARG A 56 -20.95 -31.48 -5.76
CA ARG A 56 -20.13 -30.86 -4.68
C ARG A 56 -18.66 -31.15 -4.81
N ASN A 57 -18.30 -32.41 -5.10
CA ASN A 57 -16.90 -32.79 -5.28
C ASN A 57 -16.28 -32.09 -6.49
N CYS A 58 -16.98 -31.96 -7.63
CA CYS A 58 -16.53 -31.18 -8.78
C CYS A 58 -16.28 -29.72 -8.42
N ILE A 59 -17.23 -29.07 -7.73
CA ILE A 59 -17.08 -27.67 -7.30
C ILE A 59 -15.89 -27.51 -6.34
N ASN A 60 -15.70 -28.44 -5.40
CA ASN A 60 -14.58 -28.38 -4.46
C ASN A 60 -13.22 -28.56 -5.15
N VAL A 61 -13.13 -29.50 -6.10
CA VAL A 61 -11.90 -29.71 -6.90
C VAL A 61 -11.60 -28.48 -7.74
N GLU A 62 -12.61 -27.88 -8.37
CA GLU A 62 -12.44 -26.66 -9.14
C GLU A 62 -11.98 -25.48 -8.28
N LYS A 63 -12.54 -25.32 -7.07
CA LYS A 63 -12.08 -24.32 -6.09
C LYS A 63 -10.63 -24.55 -5.67
N GLN A 64 -10.28 -25.77 -5.28
CA GLN A 64 -8.91 -26.12 -4.90
C GLN A 64 -7.93 -25.88 -6.05
N LEU A 65 -8.30 -26.27 -7.29
CA LEU A 65 -7.46 -26.03 -8.46
C LEU A 65 -7.26 -24.54 -8.72
N THR A 66 -8.28 -23.73 -8.44
CA THR A 66 -8.23 -22.27 -8.56
C THR A 66 -7.33 -21.68 -7.47
N GLU A 67 -7.42 -22.14 -6.22
CA GLU A 67 -6.55 -21.72 -5.12
C GLU A 67 -5.09 -22.12 -5.36
N TYR A 68 -4.82 -23.35 -5.78
CA TYR A 68 -3.47 -23.79 -6.15
C TYR A 68 -2.88 -22.94 -7.27
N LYS A 69 -3.68 -22.67 -8.28
CA LYS A 69 -3.27 -21.76 -9.36
C LYS A 69 -2.96 -20.35 -8.83
N LEU A 70 -3.69 -19.83 -7.84
CA LEU A 70 -3.47 -18.51 -7.22
C LEU A 70 -2.12 -18.45 -6.50
N VAL A 71 -1.87 -19.39 -5.62
CA VAL A 71 -0.64 -19.48 -4.84
C VAL A 71 0.58 -19.64 -5.77
N PHE A 72 0.48 -20.53 -6.76
CA PHE A 72 1.56 -20.78 -7.73
C PHE A 72 2.00 -19.52 -8.50
N PHE A 73 1.05 -18.73 -9.03
CA PHE A 73 1.44 -17.53 -9.77
C PHE A 73 1.89 -16.36 -8.89
N THR A 74 1.39 -16.28 -7.65
CA THR A 74 1.89 -15.30 -6.69
C THR A 74 3.34 -15.60 -6.36
N ASN A 75 3.65 -16.86 -6.08
CA ASN A 75 5.02 -17.29 -5.78
C ASN A 75 5.95 -17.10 -6.97
N ILE A 76 5.54 -17.53 -8.18
CA ILE A 76 6.34 -17.31 -9.40
C ILE A 76 6.61 -15.83 -9.65
N SER A 77 5.62 -14.97 -9.43
CA SER A 77 5.83 -13.53 -9.63
C SER A 77 6.83 -12.95 -8.65
N HIS A 78 6.85 -13.44 -7.41
CA HIS A 78 7.88 -13.09 -6.43
C HIS A 78 9.25 -13.60 -6.88
N GLU A 79 9.35 -14.86 -7.26
CA GLU A 79 10.56 -15.51 -7.75
C GLU A 79 11.19 -14.80 -8.97
N PHE A 80 10.37 -14.19 -9.82
CA PHE A 80 10.88 -13.39 -10.94
C PHE A 80 11.24 -11.96 -10.56
N ARG A 81 10.56 -11.35 -9.59
CA ARG A 81 10.85 -9.97 -9.19
C ARG A 81 12.18 -9.82 -8.49
N THR A 82 12.55 -10.78 -7.66
CA THR A 82 13.84 -10.84 -6.95
C THR A 82 15.03 -10.69 -7.91
N PRO A 83 15.26 -11.57 -8.90
CA PRO A 83 16.38 -11.43 -9.82
C PRO A 83 16.29 -10.16 -10.68
N LEU A 84 15.08 -9.71 -11.04
CA LEU A 84 14.91 -8.48 -11.81
C LEU A 84 15.25 -7.23 -10.98
N THR A 85 15.00 -7.22 -9.66
CA THR A 85 15.44 -6.16 -8.76
C THR A 85 16.97 -6.07 -8.73
N LEU A 86 17.65 -7.21 -8.64
CA LEU A 86 19.12 -7.27 -8.66
C LEU A 86 19.69 -6.80 -10.00
N ILE A 87 19.11 -7.25 -11.13
CA ILE A 87 19.55 -6.82 -12.47
C ILE A 87 19.34 -5.30 -12.63
N GLN A 88 18.21 -4.78 -12.22
CA GLN A 88 17.91 -3.34 -12.29
C GLN A 88 18.88 -2.54 -11.39
N GLY A 89 19.10 -2.98 -10.16
CA GLY A 89 20.05 -2.33 -9.25
C GLY A 89 21.48 -2.33 -9.77
N ALA A 90 21.93 -3.45 -10.35
CA ALA A 90 23.24 -3.55 -10.98
C ALA A 90 23.38 -2.61 -12.19
N LEU A 91 22.33 -2.51 -13.04
CA LEU A 91 22.29 -1.58 -14.16
C LEU A 91 22.34 -0.12 -13.69
N GLU A 92 21.55 0.25 -12.65
CA GLU A 92 21.58 1.59 -12.05
C GLU A 92 22.98 1.92 -11.50
N LYS A 93 23.66 0.95 -10.86
CA LYS A 93 25.02 1.12 -10.34
C LYS A 93 26.03 1.37 -11.46
N ILE A 94 25.97 0.61 -12.54
CA ILE A 94 26.86 0.80 -13.71
C ILE A 94 26.60 2.16 -14.35
N GLN A 95 25.33 2.59 -14.48
CA GLN A 95 24.97 3.89 -15.09
C GLN A 95 25.44 5.10 -14.26
N ARG A 96 25.74 4.94 -12.96
CA ARG A 96 26.32 6.00 -12.13
C ARG A 96 27.83 6.20 -12.36
N VAL A 97 28.49 5.25 -13.01
CA VAL A 97 29.92 5.37 -13.32
C VAL A 97 30.10 6.43 -14.41
N THR A 98 30.88 7.46 -14.12
CA THR A 98 31.06 8.63 -14.99
C THR A 98 31.81 8.35 -16.29
N ASP A 99 32.53 7.23 -16.40
CA ASP A 99 33.41 6.90 -17.52
C ASP A 99 33.03 5.54 -18.16
N ILE A 100 31.80 5.42 -18.64
CA ILE A 100 31.35 4.20 -19.32
C ILE A 100 31.90 4.18 -20.73
N PRO A 101 32.68 3.14 -21.16
CA PRO A 101 33.12 2.98 -22.52
C PRO A 101 31.94 3.03 -23.48
N ARG A 102 32.09 3.78 -24.59
CA ARG A 102 31.01 3.98 -25.60
C ARG A 102 30.43 2.67 -26.12
N GLU A 103 31.25 1.63 -26.19
CA GLU A 103 30.90 0.27 -26.66
C GLU A 103 29.89 -0.40 -25.71
N LEU A 104 29.88 -0.07 -24.41
CA LEU A 104 28.99 -0.64 -23.40
C LEU A 104 27.66 0.11 -23.26
N ILE A 105 27.54 1.34 -23.75
CA ILE A 105 26.33 2.14 -23.63
C ILE A 105 25.12 1.46 -24.30
N TYR A 106 25.29 0.95 -25.51
CA TYR A 106 24.21 0.27 -26.21
C TYR A 106 23.79 -1.07 -25.57
N PRO A 107 24.74 -1.98 -25.23
CA PRO A 107 24.41 -3.20 -24.48
C PRO A 107 23.66 -2.91 -23.15
N LEU A 108 24.11 -1.93 -22.35
CA LEU A 108 23.48 -1.57 -21.09
C LEU A 108 22.05 -1.04 -21.29
N LYS A 109 21.81 -0.17 -22.27
CA LYS A 109 20.45 0.28 -22.63
C LYS A 109 19.57 -0.88 -23.09
N THR A 110 20.13 -1.85 -23.79
CA THR A 110 19.41 -3.03 -24.27
C THR A 110 19.02 -3.93 -23.09
N MET A 111 19.92 -4.12 -22.12
CA MET A 111 19.64 -4.89 -20.91
C MET A 111 18.57 -4.21 -20.07
N ASP A 112 18.67 -2.90 -19.84
CA ASP A 112 17.66 -2.11 -19.11
C ASP A 112 16.28 -2.22 -19.78
N LYS A 113 16.21 -2.02 -21.09
CA LYS A 113 14.97 -2.16 -21.85
C LYS A 113 14.37 -3.56 -21.77
N SER A 114 15.21 -4.60 -21.75
CA SER A 114 14.78 -5.99 -21.62
C SER A 114 14.26 -6.30 -20.22
N THR A 115 14.92 -5.79 -19.19
CA THR A 115 14.51 -5.92 -17.78
C THR A 115 13.16 -5.24 -17.55
N GLN A 116 12.99 -4.01 -18.00
CA GLN A 116 11.71 -3.28 -17.93
C GLN A 116 10.59 -3.99 -18.72
N ARG A 117 10.94 -4.63 -19.84
CA ARG A 117 9.98 -5.45 -20.60
C ARG A 117 9.52 -6.66 -19.81
N MET A 118 10.44 -7.41 -19.19
CA MET A 118 10.09 -8.55 -18.33
C MET A 118 9.19 -8.14 -17.16
N LEU A 119 9.48 -7.02 -16.51
CA LEU A 119 8.66 -6.47 -15.45
C LEU A 119 7.23 -6.16 -15.91
N ARG A 120 7.08 -5.53 -17.07
CA ARG A 120 5.75 -5.27 -17.64
C ARG A 120 4.98 -6.56 -17.91
N LEU A 121 5.65 -7.60 -18.45
CA LEU A 121 5.03 -8.89 -18.70
C LEU A 121 4.53 -9.58 -17.42
N ILE A 122 5.34 -9.55 -16.35
CA ILE A 122 4.99 -10.11 -15.05
C ILE A 122 3.79 -9.36 -14.44
N ASN A 123 3.80 -8.03 -14.47
CA ASN A 123 2.71 -7.21 -13.97
C ASN A 123 1.40 -7.45 -14.76
N GLN A 124 1.47 -7.55 -16.10
CA GLN A 124 0.32 -7.91 -16.93
C GLN A 124 -0.23 -9.32 -16.58
N LEU A 125 0.64 -10.28 -16.30
CA LEU A 125 0.25 -11.62 -15.88
C LEU A 125 -0.48 -11.60 -14.52
N LEU A 126 -0.01 -10.79 -13.57
CA LEU A 126 -0.64 -10.60 -12.26
C LEU A 126 -2.01 -9.92 -12.35
N GLU A 127 -2.12 -8.87 -13.18
CA GLU A 127 -3.39 -8.19 -13.42
C GLU A 127 -4.41 -9.10 -14.08
N PHE A 128 -3.99 -9.83 -15.11
CA PHE A 128 -4.83 -10.86 -15.72
C PHE A 128 -5.39 -11.86 -14.71
N ARG A 129 -4.61 -12.18 -13.69
CA ARG A 129 -5.01 -13.06 -12.59
C ARG A 129 -6.06 -12.45 -11.66
N LYS A 130 -5.89 -11.17 -11.27
CA LYS A 130 -6.89 -10.45 -10.47
C LYS A 130 -8.26 -10.47 -11.16
N MET A 131 -8.26 -10.40 -12.50
CA MET A 131 -9.47 -10.47 -13.33
C MET A 131 -10.17 -11.85 -13.28
N GLN A 132 -9.43 -12.95 -13.40
CA GLN A 132 -10.01 -14.31 -13.42
C GLN A 132 -10.80 -14.65 -12.15
N ASN A 133 -10.50 -13.97 -11.03
CA ASN A 133 -11.10 -14.24 -9.73
C ASN A 133 -12.29 -13.33 -9.37
N ASN A 134 -12.82 -12.55 -10.30
CA ASN A 134 -13.85 -11.53 -10.03
C ASN A 134 -13.52 -10.58 -8.86
N LYS A 135 -12.23 -10.38 -8.57
CA LYS A 135 -11.74 -9.53 -7.48
C LYS A 135 -11.42 -8.10 -7.94
N LEU A 136 -11.82 -7.72 -9.14
CA LEU A 136 -11.76 -6.33 -9.58
C LEU A 136 -12.87 -5.55 -8.87
N ALA A 137 -12.57 -5.04 -7.68
CA ALA A 137 -13.43 -4.09 -7.00
C ALA A 137 -13.17 -2.70 -7.59
N LEU A 138 -14.24 -1.95 -7.89
CA LEU A 138 -14.15 -0.53 -8.19
C LEU A 138 -13.79 0.25 -6.94
N SER A 139 -13.15 1.37 -7.16
CA SER A 139 -12.77 2.30 -6.11
C SER A 139 -12.98 3.71 -6.65
N LEU A 140 -14.26 4.10 -6.71
CA LEU A 140 -14.68 5.36 -7.33
C LEU A 140 -14.38 6.55 -6.42
N GLU A 141 -13.77 7.58 -7.00
CA GLU A 141 -13.53 8.88 -6.36
C GLU A 141 -13.98 10.02 -7.25
N GLU A 142 -14.44 11.11 -6.65
CA GLU A 142 -14.84 12.30 -7.41
C GLU A 142 -13.61 12.96 -8.02
N THR A 143 -13.57 13.05 -9.36
CA THR A 143 -12.40 13.49 -10.10
C THR A 143 -12.80 14.39 -11.26
N ASP A 144 -12.03 15.43 -11.54
CA ASP A 144 -12.09 16.14 -12.82
C ASP A 144 -11.42 15.26 -13.89
N VAL A 145 -12.26 14.58 -14.67
CA VAL A 145 -11.78 13.60 -15.66
C VAL A 145 -11.01 14.26 -16.80
N ILE A 146 -11.29 15.53 -17.13
CA ILE A 146 -10.59 16.24 -18.21
C ILE A 146 -9.14 16.52 -17.80
N SER A 147 -8.94 17.09 -16.60
CA SER A 147 -7.60 17.32 -16.04
C SER A 147 -6.82 16.03 -15.90
N PHE A 148 -7.46 14.96 -15.41
CA PHE A 148 -6.85 13.65 -15.26
C PHE A 148 -6.37 13.04 -16.60
N LEU A 149 -7.21 13.09 -17.63
CA LEU A 149 -6.83 12.59 -18.97
C LEU A 149 -5.78 13.48 -19.65
N TYR A 150 -5.75 14.78 -19.34
CA TYR A 150 -4.73 15.70 -19.82
C TYR A 150 -3.35 15.39 -19.21
N GLU A 151 -3.28 15.01 -17.95
CA GLU A 151 -2.02 14.56 -17.32
C GLU A 151 -1.47 13.29 -18.02
N ILE A 152 -2.33 12.32 -18.34
CA ILE A 152 -1.93 11.14 -19.11
C ILE A 152 -1.45 11.55 -20.52
N PHE A 153 -2.16 12.47 -21.19
CA PHE A 153 -1.75 12.99 -22.49
C PHE A 153 -0.34 13.60 -22.43
N LEU A 154 -0.04 14.46 -21.43
CA LEU A 154 1.28 15.08 -21.28
C LEU A 154 2.40 14.05 -21.14
N SER A 155 2.16 12.90 -20.51
CA SER A 155 3.17 11.85 -20.32
C SER A 155 3.68 11.22 -21.61
N PHE A 156 3.00 11.41 -22.73
CA PHE A 156 3.42 10.95 -24.05
C PHE A 156 4.07 12.05 -24.92
N GLY A 157 4.19 13.28 -24.42
CA GLY A 157 4.72 14.44 -25.16
C GLY A 157 6.10 14.19 -25.73
N ASP A 158 7.05 13.73 -24.93
CA ASP A 158 8.44 13.47 -25.34
C ASP A 158 8.53 12.40 -26.43
N VAL A 159 7.70 11.35 -26.32
CA VAL A 159 7.63 10.28 -27.33
C VAL A 159 7.08 10.83 -28.66
N ALA A 160 6.10 11.73 -28.58
CA ALA A 160 5.53 12.37 -29.75
C ALA A 160 6.57 13.25 -30.48
N GLU A 161 7.34 14.05 -29.71
CA GLU A 161 8.43 14.88 -30.25
C GLU A 161 9.54 14.04 -30.88
N GLN A 162 10.01 13.00 -30.20
CA GLN A 162 11.07 12.10 -30.72
C GLN A 162 10.70 11.43 -32.04
N LYS A 163 9.41 11.13 -32.25
CA LYS A 163 8.89 10.51 -33.48
C LYS A 163 8.35 11.52 -34.49
N ASN A 164 8.41 12.83 -34.20
CA ASN A 164 7.78 13.90 -35.00
C ASN A 164 6.29 13.67 -35.26
N MET A 165 5.54 13.16 -34.25
CA MET A 165 4.12 12.85 -34.36
C MET A 165 3.27 14.07 -34.06
N ASN A 166 2.14 14.23 -34.79
CA ASN A 166 1.13 15.22 -34.49
C ASN A 166 0.18 14.68 -33.40
N PHE A 167 0.51 14.97 -32.14
CA PHE A 167 -0.27 14.48 -30.98
C PHE A 167 -1.15 15.60 -30.44
N ARG A 168 -2.48 15.36 -30.35
CA ARG A 168 -3.46 16.38 -29.96
C ARG A 168 -4.41 15.87 -28.90
N PHE A 169 -4.80 16.79 -27.98
CA PHE A 169 -5.85 16.58 -26.99
C PHE A 169 -7.06 17.46 -27.32
N LEU A 170 -8.23 16.85 -27.48
CA LEU A 170 -9.47 17.53 -27.91
C LEU A 170 -10.61 17.24 -26.92
N PRO A 171 -10.72 17.99 -25.81
CA PRO A 171 -11.86 17.87 -24.90
C PRO A 171 -13.07 18.68 -25.42
N SER A 172 -14.29 18.18 -25.20
CA SER A 172 -15.54 18.90 -25.52
C SER A 172 -15.87 19.98 -24.50
N VAL A 173 -15.37 19.84 -23.27
CA VAL A 173 -15.56 20.78 -22.15
C VAL A 173 -14.23 20.97 -21.42
N PRO A 174 -14.00 22.15 -20.77
CA PRO A 174 -12.73 22.42 -20.11
C PRO A 174 -12.51 21.65 -18.79
N SER A 175 -13.60 21.23 -18.12
CA SER A 175 -13.58 20.50 -16.84
C SER A 175 -14.88 19.74 -16.68
N TYR A 176 -14.83 18.54 -16.14
CA TYR A 176 -16.02 17.75 -15.82
C TYR A 176 -15.74 16.81 -14.64
N LYS A 177 -16.48 17.01 -13.53
CA LYS A 177 -16.37 16.19 -12.33
C LYS A 177 -17.30 15.00 -12.38
N MET A 178 -16.77 13.81 -12.20
CA MET A 178 -17.52 12.56 -12.11
C MET A 178 -16.80 11.55 -11.21
N PHE A 179 -17.52 10.48 -10.87
CA PHE A 179 -16.93 9.39 -10.10
C PHE A 179 -16.26 8.38 -11.02
N ILE A 180 -14.93 8.22 -10.88
CA ILE A 180 -14.13 7.26 -11.64
C ILE A 180 -13.14 6.53 -10.73
N ASP A 181 -12.73 5.32 -11.12
CA ASP A 181 -11.54 4.68 -10.60
C ASP A 181 -10.32 5.13 -11.42
N LYS A 182 -9.56 6.11 -10.89
CA LYS A 182 -8.38 6.67 -11.56
C LYS A 182 -7.38 5.58 -11.99
N GLY A 183 -7.08 4.62 -11.08
CA GLY A 183 -6.10 3.57 -11.36
C GLY A 183 -6.49 2.66 -12.51
N ASN A 184 -7.77 2.33 -12.65
CA ASN A 184 -8.26 1.52 -13.74
C ASN A 184 -8.37 2.31 -15.05
N LEU A 185 -8.83 3.56 -14.98
CA LEU A 185 -8.97 4.41 -16.17
C LEU A 185 -7.61 4.84 -16.73
N ASP A 186 -6.61 5.08 -15.87
CA ASP A 186 -5.21 5.29 -16.26
C ASP A 186 -4.70 4.13 -17.13
N LYS A 187 -4.85 2.89 -16.65
CA LYS A 187 -4.42 1.70 -17.38
C LYS A 187 -5.09 1.55 -18.74
N VAL A 188 -6.40 1.81 -18.81
CA VAL A 188 -7.13 1.76 -20.08
C VAL A 188 -6.60 2.79 -21.06
N THR A 189 -6.52 4.04 -20.64
CA THR A 189 -6.09 5.16 -21.48
C THR A 189 -4.63 5.00 -21.93
N TYR A 190 -3.75 4.66 -20.98
CA TYR A 190 -2.33 4.41 -21.28
C TYR A 190 -2.15 3.26 -22.27
N ASN A 191 -2.88 2.16 -22.12
CA ASN A 191 -2.79 1.02 -23.05
C ASN A 191 -3.24 1.40 -24.46
N LEU A 192 -4.32 2.16 -24.59
CA LEU A 192 -4.80 2.62 -25.89
C LEU A 192 -3.83 3.60 -26.56
N LEU A 193 -3.30 4.58 -25.81
CA LEU A 193 -2.28 5.50 -26.32
C LEU A 193 -0.99 4.78 -26.67
N SER A 194 -0.49 3.89 -25.82
CA SER A 194 0.71 3.09 -26.09
C SER A 194 0.58 2.26 -27.37
N ASN A 195 -0.59 1.69 -27.62
CA ASN A 195 -0.88 0.99 -28.88
C ASN A 195 -0.88 1.95 -30.08
N ALA A 196 -1.52 3.12 -29.97
CA ALA A 196 -1.51 4.14 -31.00
C ALA A 196 -0.07 4.57 -31.36
N PHE A 197 0.78 4.88 -30.36
CA PHE A 197 2.19 5.25 -30.58
C PHE A 197 3.06 4.10 -31.11
N LYS A 198 2.69 2.85 -30.82
CA LYS A 198 3.42 1.66 -31.30
C LYS A 198 3.13 1.38 -32.78
N TYR A 199 1.88 1.53 -33.21
CA TYR A 199 1.44 1.12 -34.54
C TYR A 199 1.33 2.26 -35.54
N THR A 200 1.55 3.51 -35.11
CA THR A 200 1.61 4.67 -35.99
C THR A 200 3.06 4.95 -36.38
N PRO A 201 3.37 5.07 -37.67
CA PRO A 201 4.73 5.43 -38.15
C PRO A 201 5.05 6.88 -37.75
N SER A 202 6.37 7.22 -37.81
CA SER A 202 6.82 8.61 -37.58
C SER A 202 6.13 9.58 -38.56
N ASN A 203 5.88 10.81 -38.12
CA ASN A 203 5.07 11.83 -38.78
C ASN A 203 3.57 11.53 -38.88
N GLY A 204 3.09 10.48 -38.22
CA GLY A 204 1.64 10.19 -38.12
C GLY A 204 0.91 11.11 -37.15
N THR A 205 -0.41 10.94 -37.08
CA THR A 205 -1.27 11.73 -36.19
C THR A 205 -1.94 10.82 -35.17
N ILE A 206 -1.95 11.25 -33.90
CA ILE A 206 -2.68 10.61 -32.80
C ILE A 206 -3.51 11.67 -32.10
N ILE A 207 -4.78 11.37 -31.88
CA ILE A 207 -5.73 12.29 -31.26
C ILE A 207 -6.38 11.58 -30.07
N LEU A 208 -6.28 12.19 -28.88
CA LEU A 208 -7.08 11.83 -27.72
C LEU A 208 -8.25 12.83 -27.61
N SER A 209 -9.45 12.40 -27.92
CA SER A 209 -10.66 13.21 -27.78
C SER A 209 -11.51 12.74 -26.60
N VAL A 210 -12.07 13.70 -25.88
CA VAL A 210 -12.92 13.44 -24.70
C VAL A 210 -14.23 14.20 -24.89
N ASN A 211 -15.32 13.47 -24.98
CA ASN A 211 -16.65 14.03 -25.15
C ASN A 211 -17.57 13.65 -24.00
N VAL A 212 -18.26 14.64 -23.43
CA VAL A 212 -19.26 14.45 -22.38
C VAL A 212 -20.63 14.65 -23.00
N ASP A 213 -21.42 13.58 -23.07
CA ASP A 213 -22.82 13.61 -23.53
C ASP A 213 -23.75 13.63 -22.31
N GLU A 214 -24.17 14.84 -21.92
CA GLU A 214 -25.07 15.03 -20.77
C GLU A 214 -26.45 14.42 -21.02
N GLY A 215 -26.90 14.36 -22.26
CA GLY A 215 -28.20 13.77 -22.63
C GLY A 215 -28.23 12.26 -22.46
N LYS A 216 -27.10 11.59 -22.72
CA LYS A 216 -26.95 10.14 -22.55
C LYS A 216 -26.29 9.77 -21.22
N GLN A 217 -25.87 10.77 -20.42
CA GLN A 217 -25.13 10.58 -19.20
C GLN A 217 -23.90 9.67 -19.38
N THR A 218 -23.10 9.93 -20.42
CA THR A 218 -21.93 9.13 -20.75
C THR A 218 -20.71 10.00 -21.04
N LEU A 219 -19.55 9.58 -20.51
CA LEU A 219 -18.24 10.05 -20.90
C LEU A 219 -17.72 9.16 -22.03
N GLN A 220 -17.31 9.75 -23.13
CA GLN A 220 -16.70 9.08 -24.26
C GLN A 220 -15.24 9.50 -24.40
N ILE A 221 -14.32 8.54 -24.28
CA ILE A 221 -12.89 8.72 -24.49
C ILE A 221 -12.53 8.02 -25.79
N GLN A 222 -11.93 8.75 -26.73
CA GLN A 222 -11.60 8.23 -28.05
C GLN A 222 -10.11 8.45 -28.34
N VAL A 223 -9.42 7.37 -28.68
CA VAL A 223 -8.04 7.40 -29.19
C VAL A 223 -8.09 7.06 -30.68
N SER A 224 -7.73 8.02 -31.51
CA SER A 224 -7.66 7.89 -32.97
C SER A 224 -6.21 7.96 -33.43
N ASP A 225 -5.80 7.06 -34.30
CA ASP A 225 -4.46 7.02 -34.90
C ASP A 225 -4.52 6.90 -36.41
N THR A 226 -3.43 7.29 -37.10
CA THR A 226 -3.24 7.11 -38.54
C THR A 226 -2.23 5.99 -38.85
N GLY A 227 -2.27 4.94 -38.05
CA GLY A 227 -1.36 3.80 -38.16
C GLY A 227 -1.77 2.79 -39.22
N VAL A 228 -1.24 1.58 -39.06
CA VAL A 228 -1.48 0.47 -40.02
C VAL A 228 -2.89 -0.12 -40.00
N GLY A 229 -3.72 0.28 -39.00
CA GLY A 229 -5.06 -0.28 -38.79
C GLY A 229 -5.05 -1.76 -38.39
N ILE A 230 -6.24 -2.36 -38.34
CA ILE A 230 -6.44 -3.76 -37.93
C ILE A 230 -7.18 -4.53 -39.03
N PRO A 231 -6.63 -5.65 -39.52
CA PRO A 231 -7.26 -6.46 -40.57
C PRO A 231 -8.67 -6.91 -40.16
N LYS A 232 -9.62 -6.87 -41.10
CA LYS A 232 -11.05 -7.20 -40.85
C LYS A 232 -11.26 -8.56 -40.21
N GLU A 233 -10.43 -9.53 -40.56
CA GLU A 233 -10.47 -10.90 -40.02
C GLU A 233 -10.18 -10.96 -38.51
N LYS A 234 -9.43 -10.00 -37.99
CA LYS A 234 -9.01 -9.93 -36.58
C LYS A 234 -9.87 -8.99 -35.72
N GLN A 235 -10.69 -8.14 -36.34
CA GLN A 235 -11.50 -7.13 -35.61
C GLN A 235 -12.48 -7.76 -34.63
N ASN A 236 -13.14 -8.87 -34.99
CA ASN A 236 -14.09 -9.58 -34.11
C ASN A 236 -13.44 -10.28 -32.91
N GLU A 237 -12.12 -10.37 -32.87
CA GLU A 237 -11.35 -11.08 -31.86
C GLU A 237 -10.46 -10.18 -31.02
N LEU A 238 -10.47 -8.85 -31.29
CA LEU A 238 -9.55 -7.87 -30.68
C LEU A 238 -9.56 -7.87 -29.15
N PHE A 239 -10.70 -8.10 -28.55
CA PHE A 239 -10.88 -8.13 -27.09
C PHE A 239 -10.81 -9.54 -26.51
N LYS A 240 -10.58 -10.59 -27.36
CA LYS A 240 -10.35 -11.95 -26.88
C LYS A 240 -8.93 -12.12 -26.30
N ARG A 241 -8.78 -13.11 -25.45
CA ARG A 241 -7.52 -13.42 -24.75
C ARG A 241 -6.42 -13.86 -25.71
N PHE A 242 -5.18 -13.38 -25.51
CA PHE A 242 -3.96 -13.81 -26.24
C PHE A 242 -3.95 -13.53 -27.76
N MET A 243 -4.74 -12.56 -28.20
CA MET A 243 -4.66 -12.13 -29.60
C MET A 243 -3.39 -11.32 -29.85
N GLN A 244 -2.49 -11.87 -30.66
CA GLN A 244 -1.32 -11.18 -31.18
C GLN A 244 -1.54 -10.74 -32.62
N SER A 245 -1.24 -9.47 -32.91
CA SER A 245 -0.99 -9.08 -34.30
C SER A 245 0.42 -9.54 -34.69
N ASN A 246 0.55 -10.29 -35.77
CA ASN A 246 1.83 -10.84 -36.28
C ASN A 246 2.87 -9.77 -36.65
N PHE A 247 2.65 -8.48 -36.37
CA PHE A 247 3.49 -7.38 -36.83
C PHE A 247 4.63 -6.98 -35.89
N SER A 248 4.64 -7.42 -34.64
CA SER A 248 5.80 -7.26 -33.75
C SER A 248 5.67 -8.18 -32.55
N GLY A 249 6.68 -9.04 -32.34
CA GLY A 249 6.73 -10.02 -31.24
C GLY A 249 6.78 -9.44 -29.82
N ASP A 250 6.33 -8.19 -29.62
CA ASP A 250 6.57 -7.40 -28.42
C ASP A 250 5.37 -7.30 -27.43
N SER A 251 4.26 -8.00 -27.67
CA SER A 251 3.11 -7.96 -26.74
C SER A 251 2.46 -9.34 -26.60
N ILE A 252 2.07 -9.71 -25.38
CA ILE A 252 1.39 -10.99 -25.06
C ILE A 252 -0.07 -11.03 -25.58
N GLY A 253 -0.61 -9.92 -26.10
CA GLY A 253 -2.01 -9.84 -26.53
C GLY A 253 -3.02 -9.79 -25.37
N VAL A 254 -2.61 -9.31 -24.18
CA VAL A 254 -3.45 -9.21 -23.00
C VAL A 254 -3.99 -7.79 -22.78
N GLY A 255 -3.34 -6.75 -23.33
CA GLY A 255 -3.65 -5.35 -23.03
C GLY A 255 -5.08 -4.94 -23.40
N LEU A 256 -5.54 -5.21 -24.64
CA LEU A 256 -6.90 -4.86 -25.08
C LEU A 256 -7.97 -5.65 -24.34
N HIS A 257 -7.72 -6.93 -24.05
CA HIS A 257 -8.63 -7.72 -23.22
C HIS A 257 -8.73 -7.14 -21.80
N LEU A 258 -7.60 -6.77 -21.18
CA LEU A 258 -7.58 -6.09 -19.88
C LEU A 258 -8.38 -4.77 -19.93
N SER A 259 -8.16 -3.94 -20.96
CA SER A 259 -8.89 -2.69 -21.13
C SER A 259 -10.41 -2.93 -21.24
N HIS A 260 -10.82 -3.95 -21.97
CA HIS A 260 -12.24 -4.34 -22.09
C HIS A 260 -12.85 -4.71 -20.73
N GLU A 261 -12.19 -5.56 -19.96
CA GLU A 261 -12.66 -5.98 -18.63
C GLU A 261 -12.73 -4.80 -17.64
N LEU A 262 -11.69 -3.94 -17.60
CA LEU A 262 -11.67 -2.75 -16.75
C LEU A 262 -12.79 -1.77 -17.09
N VAL A 263 -13.10 -1.61 -18.37
CA VAL A 263 -14.23 -0.79 -18.83
C VAL A 263 -15.56 -1.45 -18.46
N GLN A 264 -15.69 -2.78 -18.57
CA GLN A 264 -16.90 -3.49 -18.13
C GLN A 264 -17.14 -3.37 -16.61
N VAL A 265 -16.11 -3.41 -15.79
CA VAL A 265 -16.22 -3.17 -14.34
C VAL A 265 -16.78 -1.76 -14.06
N HIS A 266 -16.40 -0.75 -14.87
CA HIS A 266 -17.00 0.59 -14.87
C HIS A 266 -18.39 0.65 -15.49
N LYS A 267 -19.04 -0.49 -15.82
CA LYS A 267 -20.33 -0.56 -16.51
C LYS A 267 -20.32 0.14 -17.87
N GLY A 268 -19.16 0.30 -18.45
CA GLY A 268 -18.93 0.94 -19.74
C GLY A 268 -18.78 -0.05 -20.89
N THR A 269 -18.52 0.48 -22.08
CA THR A 269 -18.22 -0.29 -23.30
C THR A 269 -16.97 0.22 -23.98
N ILE A 270 -16.25 -0.66 -24.67
CA ILE A 270 -15.13 -0.31 -25.54
C ILE A 270 -15.39 -0.85 -26.95
N GLU A 271 -15.22 0.00 -27.94
CA GLU A 271 -15.46 -0.32 -29.35
C GLU A 271 -14.24 0.03 -30.20
N TYR A 272 -14.12 -0.64 -31.34
CA TYR A 272 -13.14 -0.38 -32.37
C TYR A 272 -13.84 -0.02 -33.70
N LYS A 273 -13.26 0.96 -34.40
CA LYS A 273 -13.63 1.30 -35.79
C LYS A 273 -12.39 1.62 -36.61
N ASP A 274 -12.44 1.37 -37.90
CA ASP A 274 -11.42 1.84 -38.82
C ASP A 274 -11.46 3.37 -38.91
N ASN A 275 -10.29 4.03 -38.95
CA ASN A 275 -10.19 5.47 -39.10
C ASN A 275 -10.36 5.88 -40.57
N GLU A 276 -11.12 6.96 -40.82
CA GLU A 276 -11.26 7.54 -42.17
C GLU A 276 -9.90 8.08 -42.64
N GLY A 277 -9.30 7.41 -43.61
CA GLY A 277 -7.94 7.74 -44.09
C GLY A 277 -6.84 6.78 -43.64
N GLY A 278 -7.19 5.70 -42.96
CA GLY A 278 -6.27 4.67 -42.46
C GLY A 278 -5.95 4.83 -40.97
N GLY A 279 -5.75 3.71 -40.29
CA GLY A 279 -5.48 3.66 -38.86
C GLY A 279 -6.64 3.10 -38.04
N SER A 280 -6.63 3.37 -36.74
CA SER A 280 -7.56 2.82 -35.74
C SER A 280 -8.27 3.90 -34.95
N VAL A 281 -9.49 3.63 -34.54
CA VAL A 281 -10.27 4.43 -33.61
C VAL A 281 -10.78 3.51 -32.51
N PHE A 282 -10.29 3.69 -31.28
CA PHE A 282 -10.82 3.03 -30.09
C PHE A 282 -11.67 4.01 -29.31
N THR A 283 -12.88 3.61 -28.97
CA THR A 283 -13.86 4.42 -28.24
C THR A 283 -14.25 3.72 -26.95
N VAL A 284 -14.04 4.37 -25.82
CA VAL A 284 -14.44 3.92 -24.47
C VAL A 284 -15.61 4.80 -24.02
N CYS A 285 -16.70 4.18 -23.62
CA CYS A 285 -17.87 4.88 -23.07
C CYS A 285 -18.09 4.45 -21.62
N ILE A 286 -18.17 5.41 -20.69
CA ILE A 286 -18.38 5.17 -19.26
C ILE A 286 -19.60 5.96 -18.79
N PRO A 287 -20.52 5.36 -17.99
CA PRO A 287 -21.65 6.09 -17.40
C PRO A 287 -21.16 7.20 -16.45
N THR A 288 -21.77 8.39 -16.54
CA THR A 288 -21.48 9.51 -15.62
C THR A 288 -22.43 9.53 -14.43
N ASP A 289 -23.55 8.79 -14.51
CA ASP A 289 -24.52 8.68 -13.43
C ASP A 289 -23.99 7.78 -12.31
N LYS A 290 -23.85 8.35 -11.11
CA LYS A 290 -23.42 7.63 -9.89
C LYS A 290 -24.41 6.56 -9.44
N THR A 291 -25.68 6.63 -9.84
CA THR A 291 -26.72 5.66 -9.43
C THR A 291 -26.54 4.28 -10.06
N VAL A 292 -25.72 4.17 -11.11
CA VAL A 292 -25.38 2.91 -11.78
C VAL A 292 -24.44 2.04 -10.90
N TYR A 293 -23.78 2.63 -9.91
CA TYR A 293 -22.80 2.00 -9.04
C TYR A 293 -23.37 1.69 -7.66
N SER A 294 -22.85 0.67 -6.98
CA SER A 294 -23.25 0.33 -5.61
C SER A 294 -22.44 1.13 -4.58
N GLU A 295 -22.98 1.30 -3.35
CA GLU A 295 -22.26 2.01 -2.28
C GLU A 295 -20.88 1.44 -1.99
N LYS A 296 -20.66 0.15 -2.23
CA LYS A 296 -19.37 -0.54 -2.04
C LYS A 296 -18.31 -0.15 -3.07
N ASP A 297 -18.72 0.42 -4.20
CA ASP A 297 -17.85 0.81 -5.30
C ASP A 297 -17.19 2.18 -5.04
N PHE A 298 -17.69 2.94 -4.05
CA PHE A 298 -17.17 4.25 -3.69
C PHE A 298 -16.09 4.18 -2.62
N LEU A 299 -15.07 5.02 -2.76
CA LEU A 299 -14.01 5.19 -1.76
C LEU A 299 -14.59 5.79 -0.47
N VAL A 300 -14.42 5.08 0.66
CA VAL A 300 -14.76 5.60 1.98
C VAL A 300 -13.73 6.69 2.35
N PRO A 301 -14.16 7.89 2.83
CA PRO A 301 -13.24 8.93 3.28
C PRO A 301 -12.40 8.41 4.47
N GLY A 302 -11.16 8.13 4.25
CA GLY A 302 -10.21 7.49 5.19
C GLY A 302 -9.17 6.66 4.44
N ASN A 303 -9.47 6.21 3.22
CA ASN A 303 -8.58 5.43 2.37
C ASN A 303 -7.81 6.28 1.33
N VAL A 304 -7.91 7.62 1.38
CA VAL A 304 -7.27 8.52 0.41
C VAL A 304 -5.74 8.40 0.42
N LEU A 305 -5.14 8.11 1.57
CA LEU A 305 -3.68 7.90 1.71
C LEU A 305 -3.17 6.62 1.01
N LEU A 306 -4.08 5.72 0.58
CA LEU A 306 -3.73 4.41 0.03
C LEU A 306 -3.53 4.39 -1.48
N LYS A 307 -4.16 5.32 -2.21
CA LYS A 307 -4.15 5.31 -3.69
C LYS A 307 -3.07 6.17 -4.35
N GLU A 308 -2.50 7.13 -3.63
CA GLU A 308 -1.37 7.90 -4.15
C GLU A 308 -0.14 7.03 -4.46
N ALA A 309 -0.07 5.81 -3.89
CA ALA A 309 1.03 4.88 -4.13
C ALA A 309 0.92 4.09 -5.45
N ASP A 310 -0.28 3.76 -5.93
CA ASP A 310 -0.47 2.90 -7.13
C ASP A 310 -0.47 3.68 -8.47
N GLY A 311 -1.01 4.90 -8.49
CA GLY A 311 -0.98 5.78 -9.68
C GLY A 311 0.38 6.42 -9.92
N HIS A 312 1.20 6.55 -8.87
CA HIS A 312 2.47 7.24 -8.90
C HIS A 312 3.67 6.39 -9.36
N VAL A 313 3.52 5.07 -9.56
CA VAL A 313 4.67 4.25 -10.00
C VAL A 313 5.14 4.64 -11.39
N HIS A 314 4.25 5.02 -12.31
CA HIS A 314 4.64 5.55 -13.62
C HIS A 314 5.12 7.02 -13.55
N HIS A 315 4.52 7.83 -12.67
CA HIS A 315 4.92 9.23 -12.47
C HIS A 315 6.22 9.33 -11.65
N LEU A 316 6.47 8.41 -10.70
CA LEU A 316 7.72 8.35 -9.92
C LEU A 316 8.93 7.88 -10.74
N LEU A 317 8.73 7.12 -11.81
CA LEU A 317 9.81 6.78 -12.76
C LEU A 317 10.23 8.01 -13.60
N GLN A 318 9.33 8.97 -13.83
CA GLN A 318 9.64 10.25 -14.47
C GLN A 318 10.20 11.29 -13.48
N LEU A 319 9.77 11.27 -12.20
CA LEU A 319 10.34 12.10 -11.12
C LEU A 319 11.74 11.65 -10.66
N SER A 320 12.30 10.58 -11.23
CA SER A 320 13.68 10.15 -10.93
C SER A 320 14.74 11.20 -11.27
N GLU A 321 14.42 12.18 -12.10
CA GLU A 321 15.30 13.32 -12.43
C GLU A 321 15.28 14.44 -11.39
N GLU A 322 14.21 14.56 -10.56
CA GLU A 322 14.07 15.58 -9.51
C GLU A 322 14.38 15.09 -8.09
N LEU A 323 14.68 13.77 -7.91
CA LEU A 323 15.08 13.29 -6.58
C LEU A 323 16.45 13.88 -6.23
N PRO A 324 16.60 14.47 -5.02
CA PRO A 324 17.87 15.02 -4.59
C PRO A 324 18.94 13.94 -4.63
N ASP A 325 20.11 14.34 -5.12
CA ASP A 325 21.26 13.45 -5.25
C ASP A 325 21.64 12.90 -3.86
N PRO A 326 21.64 11.59 -3.63
CA PRO A 326 22.00 11.00 -2.36
C PRO A 326 23.38 11.47 -1.84
N GLU A 327 24.31 11.76 -2.75
CA GLU A 327 25.65 12.25 -2.39
C GLU A 327 25.61 13.65 -1.76
N LYS A 328 24.63 14.49 -2.10
CA LYS A 328 24.45 15.82 -1.51
C LYS A 328 23.80 15.78 -0.13
N MET A 329 23.11 14.69 0.20
CA MET A 329 22.44 14.48 1.49
C MET A 329 23.33 13.79 2.53
N ALA A 330 24.43 13.17 2.11
CA ALA A 330 25.23 12.23 2.93
C ALA A 330 26.17 12.88 3.98
N ALA A 331 26.41 14.18 3.97
CA ALA A 331 27.49 14.80 4.72
C ALA A 331 27.48 14.64 6.27
N PRO A 332 26.35 14.46 7.01
CA PRO A 332 26.39 14.23 8.47
C PRO A 332 25.97 12.83 8.94
N LEU A 333 25.68 11.86 8.05
CA LEU A 333 24.89 10.68 8.39
C LEU A 333 25.68 9.39 8.67
N ASN A 334 27.00 9.40 8.53
CA ASN A 334 27.89 8.22 8.68
C ASN A 334 27.85 7.48 10.05
N LYS A 335 26.97 7.88 10.99
CA LYS A 335 26.80 7.21 12.30
C LYS A 335 25.41 6.63 12.53
N ARG A 336 24.50 6.74 11.54
CA ARG A 336 23.15 6.22 11.68
C ARG A 336 23.12 4.74 11.35
N LYS A 337 22.30 3.99 12.11
CA LYS A 337 22.22 2.53 12.08
C LYS A 337 20.97 2.08 11.36
N VAL A 338 21.12 1.24 10.35
CA VAL A 338 20.01 0.62 9.61
C VAL A 338 20.05 -0.89 9.77
N LEU A 339 18.93 -1.48 10.16
CA LEU A 339 18.76 -2.93 10.18
C LEU A 339 18.00 -3.37 8.94
N ILE A 340 18.54 -4.35 8.21
CA ILE A 340 17.90 -4.96 7.03
C ILE A 340 17.47 -6.37 7.38
N ILE A 341 16.20 -6.71 7.14
CA ILE A 341 15.59 -8.02 7.38
C ILE A 341 15.09 -8.54 6.02
N GLU A 342 15.80 -9.50 5.46
CA GLU A 342 15.55 -10.03 4.12
C GLU A 342 15.99 -11.50 4.09
N ASP A 343 15.16 -12.42 3.63
CA ASP A 343 15.49 -13.86 3.60
C ASP A 343 16.34 -14.24 2.39
N ASP A 344 16.17 -13.56 1.26
CA ASP A 344 17.00 -13.76 0.08
C ASP A 344 18.43 -13.23 0.31
N ASN A 345 19.42 -14.12 0.16
CA ASN A 345 20.82 -13.79 0.42
C ASN A 345 21.37 -12.73 -0.53
N ASP A 346 21.01 -12.82 -1.82
CA ASP A 346 21.54 -11.95 -2.86
C ASP A 346 20.98 -10.53 -2.72
N ILE A 347 19.65 -10.40 -2.42
CA ILE A 347 19.03 -9.09 -2.13
C ILE A 347 19.60 -8.53 -0.82
N ARG A 348 19.77 -9.34 0.19
CA ARG A 348 20.30 -8.91 1.49
C ARG A 348 21.71 -8.33 1.36
N GLU A 349 22.61 -9.02 0.65
CA GLU A 349 23.97 -8.52 0.41
C GLU A 349 23.97 -7.28 -0.51
N PHE A 350 23.13 -7.26 -1.54
CA PHE A 350 22.96 -6.10 -2.39
C PHE A 350 22.51 -4.86 -1.60
N LEU A 351 21.48 -4.99 -0.77
CA LEU A 351 21.00 -3.89 0.09
C LEU A 351 22.07 -3.47 1.11
N ARG A 352 22.80 -4.43 1.68
CA ARG A 352 23.90 -4.16 2.61
C ARG A 352 25.00 -3.32 1.96
N GLU A 353 25.36 -3.61 0.71
CA GLU A 353 26.37 -2.87 -0.04
C GLU A 353 25.88 -1.44 -0.37
N GLU A 354 24.66 -1.32 -0.95
CA GLU A 354 24.13 -0.04 -1.40
C GLU A 354 23.78 0.92 -0.25
N ILE A 355 23.18 0.42 0.83
CA ILE A 355 22.86 1.20 2.03
C ILE A 355 24.11 1.45 2.88
N GLY A 356 25.03 0.47 2.93
CA GLY A 356 26.28 0.54 3.69
C GLY A 356 27.24 1.63 3.23
N ALA A 357 27.08 2.13 2.00
CA ALA A 357 27.81 3.29 1.51
C ALA A 357 27.49 4.58 2.31
N TYR A 358 26.33 4.66 2.97
CA TYR A 358 25.83 5.86 3.66
C TYR A 358 25.56 5.64 5.14
N PHE A 359 25.33 4.39 5.59
CA PHE A 359 24.88 4.03 6.93
C PHE A 359 25.69 2.86 7.51
N GLU A 360 25.68 2.72 8.83
CA GLU A 360 26.11 1.49 9.49
C GLU A 360 25.00 0.45 9.35
N VAL A 361 25.27 -0.69 8.71
CA VAL A 361 24.23 -1.67 8.36
C VAL A 361 24.45 -2.98 9.11
N GLU A 362 23.41 -3.46 9.78
CA GLU A 362 23.27 -4.82 10.31
C GLU A 362 22.20 -5.56 9.52
N VAL A 363 22.34 -6.87 9.36
CA VAL A 363 21.43 -7.69 8.54
C VAL A 363 20.87 -8.87 9.32
N ALA A 364 19.64 -9.29 9.00
CA ALA A 364 19.01 -10.50 9.51
C ALA A 364 18.39 -11.30 8.35
N ALA A 365 18.45 -12.63 8.45
CA ALA A 365 18.02 -13.53 7.38
C ALA A 365 16.55 -13.99 7.49
N ASP A 366 15.87 -13.65 8.57
CA ASP A 366 14.45 -14.00 8.81
C ASP A 366 13.83 -13.04 9.81
N GLY A 367 12.49 -13.07 9.89
CA GLY A 367 11.73 -12.16 10.76
C GLY A 367 12.00 -12.36 12.25
N THR A 368 12.31 -13.57 12.69
CA THR A 368 12.57 -13.88 14.11
C THR A 368 13.91 -13.30 14.54
N SER A 369 14.97 -13.59 13.79
CA SER A 369 16.31 -13.02 14.03
C SER A 369 16.32 -11.51 13.88
N GLY A 370 15.53 -10.98 12.94
CA GLY A 370 15.32 -9.53 12.74
C GLY A 370 14.70 -8.84 13.94
N PHE A 371 13.66 -9.42 14.53
CA PHE A 371 13.03 -8.92 15.75
C PHE A 371 14.00 -8.89 16.93
N GLU A 372 14.75 -9.97 17.16
CA GLU A 372 15.73 -10.05 18.25
C GLU A 372 16.89 -9.05 18.06
N LYS A 373 17.38 -8.91 16.82
CA LYS A 373 18.41 -7.91 16.50
C LYS A 373 17.91 -6.48 16.67
N ALA A 374 16.68 -6.16 16.30
CA ALA A 374 16.08 -4.84 16.47
C ALA A 374 16.07 -4.38 17.94
N ARG A 375 15.92 -5.32 18.89
CA ARG A 375 15.95 -5.05 20.33
C ARG A 375 17.34 -4.74 20.88
N THR A 376 18.40 -5.18 20.21
CA THR A 376 19.78 -5.08 20.70
C THR A 376 20.64 -4.10 19.91
N TYR A 377 20.40 -3.94 18.61
CA TYR A 377 21.25 -3.16 17.71
C TYR A 377 21.06 -1.64 17.80
N ASP A 378 19.95 -1.15 18.39
CA ASP A 378 19.61 0.29 18.51
C ASP A 378 19.54 0.97 17.12
N ALA A 379 18.76 0.37 16.22
CA ALA A 379 18.60 0.85 14.84
C ALA A 379 17.85 2.19 14.78
N ASP A 380 18.32 3.10 13.94
CA ASP A 380 17.63 4.36 13.60
C ASP A 380 16.50 4.15 12.59
N LEU A 381 16.56 3.06 11.78
CA LEU A 381 15.57 2.67 10.78
C LEU A 381 15.69 1.17 10.48
N ILE A 382 14.55 0.54 10.17
CA ILE A 382 14.49 -0.86 9.76
C ILE A 382 13.93 -0.93 8.34
N ILE A 383 14.60 -1.73 7.49
CA ILE A 383 14.10 -2.13 6.17
C ILE A 383 13.76 -3.61 6.28
N CYS A 384 12.52 -3.99 6.00
CA CYS A 384 12.06 -5.37 6.19
C CYS A 384 11.29 -5.86 4.97
N ASP A 385 11.64 -7.05 4.45
CA ASP A 385 10.81 -7.71 3.45
C ASP A 385 9.49 -8.21 4.07
N VAL A 386 8.43 -8.19 3.27
CA VAL A 386 7.11 -8.66 3.67
C VAL A 386 7.01 -10.18 3.60
N LEU A 387 7.54 -10.78 2.53
CA LEU A 387 7.38 -12.21 2.27
C LEU A 387 8.62 -13.00 2.71
N MET A 388 8.65 -13.39 3.97
CA MET A 388 9.70 -14.22 4.54
C MET A 388 9.14 -15.51 5.12
N PRO A 389 9.90 -16.62 5.10
CA PRO A 389 9.50 -17.85 5.76
C PRO A 389 9.31 -17.69 7.27
N GLY A 390 8.29 -18.31 7.81
CA GLY A 390 7.98 -18.29 9.25
C GLY A 390 7.25 -17.03 9.66
N MET A 391 7.94 -15.96 10.00
CA MET A 391 7.36 -14.68 10.42
C MET A 391 7.37 -13.68 9.27
N THR A 392 6.20 -13.24 8.83
CA THR A 392 6.05 -12.23 7.77
C THR A 392 6.50 -10.84 8.23
N GLY A 393 6.89 -9.96 7.28
CA GLY A 393 7.28 -8.58 7.59
C GLY A 393 6.16 -7.77 8.25
N PHE A 394 4.89 -8.08 8.00
CA PHE A 394 3.75 -7.47 8.70
C PHE A 394 3.72 -7.88 10.17
N GLU A 395 3.93 -9.16 10.47
CA GLU A 395 3.99 -9.65 11.85
C GLU A 395 5.21 -9.12 12.60
N VAL A 396 6.37 -9.02 11.93
CA VAL A 396 7.57 -8.37 12.47
C VAL A 396 7.26 -6.91 12.81
N THR A 397 6.69 -6.15 11.87
CA THR A 397 6.32 -4.74 12.05
C THR A 397 5.35 -4.57 13.21
N LYS A 398 4.28 -5.36 13.27
CA LYS A 398 3.31 -5.32 14.36
C LYS A 398 3.96 -5.61 15.72
N LYS A 399 4.83 -6.62 15.80
CA LYS A 399 5.58 -6.93 17.02
C LYS A 399 6.51 -5.78 17.41
N LEU A 400 7.28 -5.23 16.48
CA LEU A 400 8.18 -4.12 16.75
C LEU A 400 7.44 -2.85 17.20
N LYS A 401 6.31 -2.52 16.56
CA LYS A 401 5.49 -1.35 16.92
C LYS A 401 4.72 -1.53 18.23
N THR A 402 4.48 -2.77 18.65
CA THR A 402 3.86 -3.08 19.96
C THR A 402 4.88 -3.33 21.07
N ASP A 403 6.12 -3.61 20.75
CA ASP A 403 7.19 -3.77 21.75
C ASP A 403 7.65 -2.40 22.28
N PHE A 404 7.81 -2.28 23.60
CA PHE A 404 8.17 -1.02 24.26
C PHE A 404 9.54 -0.50 23.80
N ASP A 405 10.49 -1.39 23.56
CA ASP A 405 11.87 -1.02 23.23
C ASP A 405 12.06 -0.58 21.78
N THR A 406 11.16 -0.99 20.86
CA THR A 406 11.35 -0.82 19.41
C THR A 406 10.24 -0.04 18.71
N SER A 407 9.13 0.29 19.41
CA SER A 407 7.96 0.96 18.82
C SER A 407 8.27 2.28 18.11
N HIS A 408 9.30 2.99 18.55
CA HIS A 408 9.73 4.27 18.00
C HIS A 408 10.53 4.17 16.70
N ILE A 409 11.01 2.96 16.33
CA ILE A 409 11.89 2.79 15.16
C ILE A 409 11.03 2.86 13.89
N PRO A 410 11.35 3.73 12.91
CA PRO A 410 10.67 3.74 11.63
C PRO A 410 10.98 2.48 10.82
N ILE A 411 9.96 1.96 10.14
CA ILE A 411 10.02 0.71 9.37
C ILE A 411 9.59 0.97 7.94
N ILE A 412 10.47 0.62 6.99
CA ILE A 412 10.17 0.55 5.56
C ILE A 412 9.92 -0.91 5.22
N LEU A 413 8.74 -1.22 4.69
CA LEU A 413 8.43 -2.55 4.17
C LEU A 413 8.75 -2.64 2.67
N LEU A 414 9.51 -3.67 2.28
CA LEU A 414 9.72 -4.05 0.89
C LEU A 414 8.67 -5.11 0.53
N THR A 415 7.93 -4.91 -0.54
CA THR A 415 6.83 -5.80 -0.89
C THR A 415 6.80 -6.15 -2.37
N ALA A 416 6.55 -7.41 -2.69
CA ALA A 416 6.21 -7.83 -4.04
C ALA A 416 4.69 -7.75 -4.32
N LEU A 417 3.88 -7.40 -3.32
CA LEU A 417 2.42 -7.44 -3.35
C LEU A 417 1.86 -6.03 -3.59
N ASN A 418 1.40 -5.77 -4.81
CA ASN A 418 0.73 -4.51 -5.19
C ASN A 418 -0.79 -4.66 -5.05
N SER A 419 -1.31 -5.25 -3.96
CA SER A 419 -2.76 -5.28 -3.72
C SER A 419 -3.14 -4.26 -2.65
N PRO A 420 -4.23 -3.49 -2.83
CA PRO A 420 -4.72 -2.52 -1.85
C PRO A 420 -4.97 -3.14 -0.48
N GLU A 421 -5.42 -4.40 -0.43
CA GLU A 421 -5.68 -5.15 0.81
C GLU A 421 -4.39 -5.36 1.62
N LYS A 422 -3.29 -5.72 0.94
CA LYS A 422 -1.99 -5.92 1.59
C LYS A 422 -1.33 -4.60 2.00
N HIS A 423 -1.60 -3.55 1.28
CA HIS A 423 -1.19 -2.19 1.66
C HIS A 423 -1.92 -1.74 2.94
N LEU A 424 -3.22 -2.03 3.04
CA LEU A 424 -4.02 -1.77 4.25
C LEU A 424 -3.49 -2.57 5.45
N GLU A 425 -3.25 -3.88 5.26
CA GLU A 425 -2.67 -4.75 6.29
C GLU A 425 -1.35 -4.20 6.85
N GLY A 426 -0.55 -3.63 5.98
CA GLY A 426 0.71 -3.03 6.39
C GLY A 426 0.55 -1.70 7.13
N ILE A 427 -0.36 -0.82 6.73
CA ILE A 427 -0.68 0.40 7.47
C ILE A 427 -1.23 0.04 8.85
N GLU A 428 -2.12 -0.94 8.93
CA GLU A 428 -2.63 -1.46 10.20
C GLU A 428 -1.51 -2.07 11.06
N ALA A 429 -0.47 -2.65 10.46
CA ALA A 429 0.73 -3.10 11.15
C ALA A 429 1.59 -1.94 11.67
N GLY A 430 1.40 -0.70 11.19
CA GLY A 430 2.08 0.51 11.64
C GLY A 430 3.41 0.80 10.92
N ALA A 431 3.62 0.34 9.70
CA ALA A 431 4.80 0.69 8.91
C ALA A 431 4.79 2.17 8.50
N ASP A 432 5.98 2.79 8.46
CA ASP A 432 6.14 4.21 8.14
C ASP A 432 6.27 4.47 6.63
N ALA A 433 6.67 3.45 5.87
CA ALA A 433 6.72 3.50 4.40
C ALA A 433 6.65 2.11 3.77
N TYR A 434 6.24 2.09 2.49
CA TYR A 434 6.18 0.90 1.62
C TYR A 434 6.95 1.16 0.35
N ILE A 435 7.66 0.14 -0.13
CA ILE A 435 8.34 0.17 -1.41
C ILE A 435 8.09 -1.16 -2.12
N ALA A 436 7.51 -1.09 -3.32
CA ALA A 436 7.23 -2.27 -4.12
C ALA A 436 8.49 -2.79 -4.80
N LYS A 437 8.73 -4.10 -4.74
CA LYS A 437 9.74 -4.80 -5.56
C LYS A 437 9.20 -5.00 -6.99
N PRO A 438 10.00 -4.75 -8.05
CA PRO A 438 11.36 -4.23 -8.02
C PRO A 438 11.38 -2.72 -7.77
N PHE A 439 12.42 -2.25 -7.10
CA PHE A 439 12.58 -0.84 -6.73
C PHE A 439 13.90 -0.28 -7.24
N SER A 440 13.92 1.03 -7.46
CA SER A 440 15.15 1.79 -7.65
C SER A 440 15.85 2.01 -6.32
N VAL A 441 17.16 1.75 -6.28
CA VAL A 441 18.00 2.04 -5.10
C VAL A 441 17.94 3.52 -4.75
N LYS A 442 17.89 4.40 -5.77
CA LYS A 442 17.77 5.85 -5.57
C LYS A 442 16.49 6.21 -4.81
N LEU A 443 15.36 5.57 -5.16
CA LEU A 443 14.08 5.76 -4.46
C LEU A 443 14.14 5.25 -3.02
N LEU A 444 14.72 4.06 -2.79
CA LEU A 444 14.87 3.50 -1.45
C LEU A 444 15.73 4.42 -0.58
N LEU A 445 16.90 4.83 -1.05
CA LEU A 445 17.77 5.77 -0.35
C LEU A 445 17.07 7.10 -0.05
N ALA A 446 16.37 7.69 -1.00
CA ALA A 446 15.61 8.92 -0.80
C ALA A 446 14.56 8.78 0.32
N ARG A 447 13.88 7.64 0.42
CA ARG A 447 12.93 7.34 1.50
C ARG A 447 13.63 7.19 2.85
N VAL A 448 14.76 6.47 2.90
CA VAL A 448 15.56 6.32 4.12
C VAL A 448 16.02 7.68 4.63
N PHE A 449 16.63 8.51 3.76
CA PHE A 449 17.07 9.86 4.10
C PHE A 449 15.92 10.73 4.61
N ARG A 450 14.78 10.72 3.91
CA ARG A 450 13.62 11.53 4.27
C ARG A 450 13.06 11.18 5.66
N LEU A 451 12.94 9.89 5.98
CA LEU A 451 12.45 9.47 7.30
C LEU A 451 13.41 9.87 8.43
N ILE A 452 14.72 9.74 8.21
CA ILE A 452 15.75 10.15 9.17
C ILE A 452 15.74 11.68 9.32
N GLU A 453 15.73 12.44 8.22
CA GLU A 453 15.70 13.91 8.22
C GLU A 453 14.44 14.47 8.90
N GLN A 454 13.28 13.90 8.66
CA GLN A 454 12.04 14.31 9.32
C GLN A 454 12.17 14.20 10.85
N ARG A 455 12.79 13.14 11.34
CA ARG A 455 13.04 12.98 12.79
C ARG A 455 14.05 14.00 13.32
N ASP A 456 15.10 14.28 12.57
CA ASP A 456 16.09 15.30 12.96
C ASP A 456 15.47 16.70 12.99
N LYS A 457 14.63 17.07 12.00
CA LYS A 457 13.88 18.33 11.99
C LYS A 457 12.91 18.46 13.17
N LEU A 458 12.19 17.40 13.52
CA LEU A 458 11.31 17.38 14.68
C LEU A 458 12.10 17.55 15.99
N ARG A 459 13.29 16.95 16.08
CA ARG A 459 14.20 17.10 17.20
C ARG A 459 14.72 18.54 17.33
N GLU A 460 15.14 19.15 16.23
CA GLU A 460 15.62 20.54 16.20
C GLU A 460 14.49 21.50 16.58
N LYS A 461 13.29 21.33 16.03
CA LYS A 461 12.12 22.11 16.40
C LYS A 461 11.82 21.99 17.88
N PHE A 462 11.83 20.77 18.43
CA PHE A 462 11.63 20.53 19.86
C PHE A 462 12.68 21.24 20.72
N SER A 463 13.95 21.27 20.29
CA SER A 463 15.04 21.93 21.04
C SER A 463 14.88 23.44 21.12
N ASN A 464 14.41 24.08 20.04
CA ASN A 464 14.43 25.53 19.86
C ASN A 464 13.16 26.24 20.36
N GLU A 465 12.04 25.54 20.52
CA GLU A 465 10.80 26.13 21.03
C GLU A 465 10.85 26.28 22.56
N PRO A 466 10.46 27.45 23.17
CA PRO A 466 10.38 27.62 24.61
C PRO A 466 9.24 26.75 25.22
N GLY A 467 9.36 26.49 26.53
CA GLY A 467 8.36 25.69 27.25
C GLY A 467 8.56 24.16 27.15
N ILE A 468 7.90 23.42 28.04
CA ILE A 468 7.90 21.96 28.04
C ILE A 468 6.83 21.46 27.08
N VAL A 469 7.20 21.26 25.81
CA VAL A 469 6.31 20.70 24.79
C VAL A 469 6.54 19.18 24.74
N ARG A 470 5.45 18.42 24.54
CA ARG A 470 5.54 16.96 24.33
C ARG A 470 6.37 16.67 23.07
N PRO A 471 7.23 15.63 23.09
CA PRO A 471 7.98 15.28 21.91
C PRO A 471 7.04 14.93 20.74
N ALA A 472 7.11 15.68 19.66
CA ALA A 472 6.31 15.44 18.43
C ALA A 472 6.70 14.16 17.68
N MET A 473 7.68 13.40 18.20
CA MET A 473 8.21 12.17 17.58
C MET A 473 7.47 10.90 18.00
N CYS A 474 6.39 11.01 18.77
CA CYS A 474 5.62 9.84 19.20
C CYS A 474 4.75 9.32 18.07
N THR A 475 5.10 8.16 17.51
CA THR A 475 4.35 7.51 16.41
C THR A 475 3.31 6.52 16.91
N THR A 476 3.46 6.00 18.14
CA THR A 476 2.55 5.04 18.75
C THR A 476 1.89 5.59 20.02
N GLU A 477 0.73 5.06 20.40
CA GLU A 477 0.07 5.44 21.67
C GLU A 477 0.97 5.15 22.88
N ARG A 478 1.75 4.08 22.87
CA ARG A 478 2.71 3.78 23.94
C ARG A 478 3.83 4.80 24.05
N ASP A 479 4.29 5.34 22.92
CA ASP A 479 5.30 6.40 22.92
C ASP A 479 4.71 7.69 23.46
N LYS A 480 3.43 7.97 23.19
CA LYS A 480 2.71 9.11 23.79
C LYS A 480 2.56 8.96 25.30
N GLU A 481 2.11 7.80 25.78
CA GLU A 481 2.01 7.51 27.22
C GLU A 481 3.37 7.65 27.92
N PHE A 482 4.44 7.14 27.28
CA PHE A 482 5.81 7.29 27.78
C PHE A 482 6.21 8.76 27.85
N ALA A 483 5.94 9.55 26.81
CA ALA A 483 6.27 10.97 26.73
C ALA A 483 5.47 11.80 27.75
N ASP A 484 4.18 11.50 27.95
CA ASP A 484 3.31 12.16 28.92
C ASP A 484 3.82 11.93 30.35
N ARG A 485 4.17 10.68 30.66
CA ARG A 485 4.74 10.32 31.97
C ARG A 485 6.10 10.96 32.19
N LEU A 486 6.93 11.02 31.13
CA LEU A 486 8.23 11.68 31.16
C LEU A 486 8.07 13.17 31.51
N ALA A 487 7.13 13.86 30.84
CA ALA A 487 6.83 15.27 31.07
C ALA A 487 6.34 15.52 32.50
N ALA A 488 5.41 14.70 33.01
CA ALA A 488 4.87 14.83 34.36
C ALA A 488 5.93 14.66 35.44
N ILE A 489 6.87 13.72 35.30
CA ILE A 489 7.98 13.53 36.23
C ILE A 489 8.95 14.71 36.21
N LEU A 490 9.24 15.23 34.99
CA LEU A 490 10.12 16.40 34.85
C LEU A 490 9.51 17.65 35.45
N GLU A 491 8.24 17.94 35.24
CA GLU A 491 7.56 19.10 35.84
C GLU A 491 7.71 19.13 37.37
N GLN A 492 7.66 17.97 38.02
CA GLN A 492 7.78 17.86 39.47
C GLN A 492 9.24 17.94 39.99
N ASN A 493 10.23 17.58 39.17
CA ASN A 493 11.59 17.40 39.65
C ASN A 493 12.63 18.32 38.97
N LEU A 494 12.22 19.14 37.98
CA LEU A 494 13.12 19.92 37.15
C LEU A 494 13.97 20.92 37.94
N ALA A 495 13.38 21.53 39.00
CA ALA A 495 14.01 22.50 39.86
C ALA A 495 15.04 21.91 40.86
N ARG A 496 15.11 20.59 40.99
CA ARG A 496 16.02 19.90 41.91
C ARG A 496 17.40 19.74 41.27
N PRO A 497 18.46 20.39 41.79
CA PRO A 497 19.82 20.24 41.22
C PRO A 497 20.36 18.81 41.32
N GLU A 498 20.05 18.09 42.40
CA GLU A 498 20.45 16.72 42.66
C GLU A 498 19.66 15.65 41.88
N PHE A 499 18.64 16.05 41.09
CA PHE A 499 17.84 15.09 40.32
C PHE A 499 18.69 14.34 39.30
N SER A 500 18.97 13.08 39.61
CA SER A 500 19.84 12.21 38.82
C SER A 500 19.10 11.42 37.76
N ILE A 501 19.83 10.96 36.73
CA ILE A 501 19.25 10.11 35.68
C ILE A 501 18.86 8.73 36.24
N ASP A 502 19.53 8.24 37.28
CA ASP A 502 19.18 6.97 37.91
C ASP A 502 17.84 7.10 38.68
N GLU A 503 17.62 8.20 39.38
CA GLU A 503 16.34 8.53 40.03
C GLU A 503 15.24 8.69 38.97
N PHE A 504 15.56 9.35 37.83
CA PHE A 504 14.62 9.53 36.73
C PHE A 504 14.17 8.17 36.14
N ALA A 505 15.10 7.27 35.89
CA ALA A 505 14.78 5.91 35.43
C ALA A 505 13.92 5.13 36.42
N GLN A 506 14.21 5.26 37.73
CA GLN A 506 13.41 4.62 38.79
C GLN A 506 11.98 5.16 38.84
N LEU A 507 11.77 6.49 38.75
CA LEU A 507 10.45 7.11 38.70
C LEU A 507 9.67 6.69 37.45
N MET A 508 10.36 6.47 36.34
CA MET A 508 9.79 5.89 35.12
C MET A 508 9.47 4.40 35.26
N LYS A 509 9.91 3.74 36.37
CA LYS A 509 9.83 2.28 36.60
C LYS A 509 10.53 1.46 35.53
N LEU A 510 11.66 1.93 35.05
CA LEU A 510 12.48 1.30 34.01
C LEU A 510 13.90 1.06 34.50
N GLY A 511 14.52 -0.01 34.00
CA GLY A 511 15.96 -0.19 34.15
C GLY A 511 16.73 0.87 33.37
N ARG A 512 17.90 1.28 33.86
CA ARG A 512 18.72 2.34 33.27
C ARG A 512 18.96 2.17 31.77
N THR A 513 19.35 0.99 31.32
CA THR A 513 19.64 0.71 29.90
C THR A 513 18.40 0.85 29.03
N VAL A 514 17.27 0.33 29.48
CA VAL A 514 15.98 0.42 28.79
C VAL A 514 15.52 1.88 28.70
N PHE A 515 15.63 2.62 29.81
CA PHE A 515 15.30 4.03 29.87
C PHE A 515 16.13 4.86 28.91
N TYR A 516 17.47 4.65 28.88
CA TYR A 516 18.39 5.33 27.96
C TYR A 516 17.99 5.10 26.49
N ARG A 517 17.78 3.84 26.11
CA ARG A 517 17.43 3.47 24.73
C ARG A 517 16.07 4.04 24.33
N LYS A 518 15.05 3.84 25.17
CA LYS A 518 13.68 4.34 24.88
C LYS A 518 13.64 5.86 24.78
N LEU A 519 14.24 6.55 25.73
CA LEU A 519 14.25 8.01 25.72
C LEU A 519 14.99 8.55 24.50
N ARG A 520 16.17 7.97 24.18
CA ARG A 520 16.91 8.35 22.99
C ARG A 520 16.10 8.07 21.71
N GLY A 521 15.44 6.93 21.64
CA GLY A 521 14.60 6.55 20.51
C GLY A 521 13.42 7.50 20.28
N VAL A 522 12.72 7.89 21.36
CA VAL A 522 11.52 8.75 21.28
C VAL A 522 11.91 10.23 21.13
N THR A 523 12.99 10.70 21.78
CA THR A 523 13.35 12.13 21.80
C THR A 523 14.57 12.47 20.95
N GLY A 524 15.35 11.49 20.56
CA GLY A 524 16.64 11.67 19.87
C GLY A 524 17.78 12.14 20.79
N TYR A 525 17.54 12.33 22.11
CA TYR A 525 18.51 12.80 23.07
C TYR A 525 18.90 11.72 24.07
N SER A 526 20.15 11.73 24.54
CA SER A 526 20.49 10.98 25.74
C SER A 526 19.75 11.57 26.95
N PRO A 527 19.53 10.84 28.05
CA PRO A 527 18.82 11.35 29.24
C PRO A 527 19.43 12.62 29.82
N ASN A 528 20.75 12.74 29.85
CA ASN A 528 21.43 13.96 30.31
C ASN A 528 21.18 15.16 29.38
N GLU A 529 21.26 14.94 28.07
CA GLU A 529 20.96 15.97 27.08
C GLU A 529 19.50 16.38 27.16
N TYR A 530 18.58 15.43 27.25
CA TYR A 530 17.15 15.70 27.34
C TYR A 530 16.80 16.55 28.58
N LEU A 531 17.30 16.15 29.77
CA LEU A 531 17.10 16.93 30.98
C LEU A 531 17.65 18.36 30.83
N ARG A 532 18.84 18.51 30.24
CA ARG A 532 19.44 19.82 29.98
C ARG A 532 18.58 20.64 29.01
N VAL A 533 18.15 20.05 27.87
CA VAL A 533 17.30 20.73 26.89
C VAL A 533 15.98 21.20 27.53
N VAL A 534 15.33 20.37 28.33
CA VAL A 534 14.08 20.73 29.00
C VAL A 534 14.29 21.82 30.07
N ARG A 535 15.41 21.77 30.82
CA ARG A 535 15.79 22.86 31.74
C ARG A 535 16.01 24.19 31.02
N MET A 536 16.67 24.19 29.88
CA MET A 536 16.87 25.40 29.07
C MET A 536 15.57 25.94 28.48
N LYS A 537 14.66 25.07 28.04
CA LYS A 537 13.33 25.45 27.54
C LYS A 537 12.51 26.11 28.65
N LYS A 538 12.49 25.53 29.84
CA LYS A 538 11.82 26.13 31.01
C LYS A 538 12.47 27.45 31.43
N ALA A 539 13.77 27.56 31.30
CA ALA A 539 14.48 28.81 31.55
C ALA A 539 14.08 29.91 30.53
N ALA A 540 13.95 29.55 29.24
CA ALA A 540 13.48 30.50 28.22
C ALA A 540 12.05 31.00 28.54
N GLU A 541 11.16 30.12 28.96
CA GLU A 541 9.81 30.48 29.40
C GLU A 541 9.83 31.45 30.59
N LEU A 542 10.66 31.18 31.63
CA LEU A 542 10.80 32.03 32.79
C LEU A 542 11.43 33.41 32.50
N LEU A 543 12.36 33.47 31.55
CA LEU A 543 12.97 34.71 31.10
C LEU A 543 11.99 35.61 30.30
N LEU A 544 10.94 35.02 29.71
CA LEU A 544 9.88 35.71 29.00
C LEU A 544 8.69 36.09 29.89
N SER A 545 8.63 35.53 31.10
CA SER A 545 7.56 35.84 32.07
C SER A 545 7.72 37.28 32.62
N GLU A 546 6.61 37.89 33.03
CA GLU A 546 6.58 39.27 33.58
C GLU A 546 7.23 39.42 34.98
N ASP A 547 7.76 38.31 35.55
CA ASP A 547 8.23 38.24 36.96
C ASP A 547 9.60 38.95 37.20
N ASN A 548 10.22 39.59 36.21
CA ASN A 548 11.51 40.31 36.31
C ASN A 548 12.65 39.51 37.02
N LEU A 549 12.67 38.19 36.81
CA LEU A 549 13.66 37.30 37.42
C LEU A 549 15.08 37.59 36.89
N THR A 550 16.06 37.58 37.78
CA THR A 550 17.47 37.67 37.37
C THR A 550 17.91 36.34 36.71
N VAL A 551 18.94 36.41 35.87
CA VAL A 551 19.52 35.23 35.21
C VAL A 551 19.96 34.17 36.24
N ALA A 552 20.47 34.61 37.41
CA ALA A 552 20.86 33.73 38.49
C ALA A 552 19.64 33.01 39.14
N GLU A 553 18.55 33.75 39.39
CA GLU A 553 17.32 33.19 39.96
C GLU A 553 16.71 32.16 38.99
N VAL A 554 16.69 32.46 37.68
CA VAL A 554 16.24 31.51 36.67
C VAL A 554 17.09 30.24 36.66
N SER A 555 18.44 30.39 36.76
CA SER A 555 19.36 29.25 36.85
C SER A 555 18.98 28.31 38.00
N TYR A 556 18.74 28.86 39.20
CA TYR A 556 18.34 28.07 40.39
C TYR A 556 16.96 27.45 40.22
N LYS A 557 15.97 28.20 39.69
CA LYS A 557 14.59 27.69 39.45
C LYS A 557 14.54 26.51 38.48
N VAL A 558 15.50 26.40 37.56
CA VAL A 558 15.59 25.27 36.64
C VAL A 558 16.58 24.18 37.08
N GLY A 559 17.02 24.20 38.35
CA GLY A 559 17.87 23.17 38.96
C GLY A 559 19.31 23.19 38.47
N ILE A 560 19.88 24.35 38.13
CA ILE A 560 21.29 24.51 37.79
C ILE A 560 21.93 25.47 38.80
N SER A 561 22.80 24.93 39.64
CA SER A 561 23.44 25.67 40.74
C SER A 561 24.53 26.65 40.27
N ASP A 562 25.09 26.46 39.07
CA ASP A 562 26.13 27.32 38.52
C ASP A 562 25.55 28.21 37.39
N PRO A 563 25.38 29.54 37.62
CA PRO A 563 24.88 30.46 36.60
C PRO A 563 25.79 30.62 35.38
N PHE A 564 27.09 30.38 35.50
CA PHE A 564 28.01 30.44 34.36
C PHE A 564 27.83 29.25 33.44
N TYR A 565 27.73 28.06 34.03
CA TYR A 565 27.42 26.83 33.28
C TYR A 565 26.03 26.95 32.62
N PHE A 566 25.02 27.48 33.33
CA PHE A 566 23.71 27.76 32.81
C PHE A 566 23.78 28.66 31.58
N SER A 567 24.45 29.82 31.68
CA SER A 567 24.58 30.77 30.59
C SER A 567 25.24 30.19 29.35
N LYS A 568 26.26 29.33 29.55
CA LYS A 568 26.92 28.60 28.47
C LYS A 568 25.97 27.63 27.76
N CYS A 569 25.22 26.83 28.53
CA CYS A 569 24.24 25.88 27.99
C CYS A 569 23.10 26.59 27.26
N PHE A 570 22.58 27.67 27.81
CA PHE A 570 21.51 28.48 27.22
C PHE A 570 21.94 29.07 25.87
N LYS A 571 23.14 29.71 25.83
CA LYS A 571 23.69 30.26 24.60
C LYS A 571 23.94 29.15 23.54
N ALA A 572 24.37 27.97 23.95
CA ALA A 572 24.56 26.85 23.04
C ALA A 572 23.25 26.36 22.41
N GLN A 573 22.12 26.45 23.13
CA GLN A 573 20.81 26.00 22.64
C GLN A 573 20.05 27.08 21.87
N PHE A 574 20.02 28.32 22.34
CA PHE A 574 19.23 29.40 21.75
C PHE A 574 20.05 30.42 20.92
N GLY A 575 21.38 30.22 20.80
CA GLY A 575 22.26 31.07 20.02
C GLY A 575 22.65 32.37 20.71
N VAL A 576 21.91 32.84 21.72
CA VAL A 576 22.11 34.11 22.43
C VAL A 576 22.21 33.91 23.94
N ALA A 577 22.86 34.83 24.63
CA ALA A 577 22.98 34.77 26.08
C ALA A 577 21.62 35.03 26.76
N PRO A 578 21.34 34.44 27.96
CA PRO A 578 20.05 34.59 28.68
C PRO A 578 19.65 36.06 28.88
N SER A 579 20.61 36.93 29.22
CA SER A 579 20.36 38.38 29.41
C SER A 579 20.00 39.12 28.13
N VAL A 580 20.49 38.66 26.97
CA VAL A 580 20.12 39.24 25.67
C VAL A 580 18.76 38.74 25.25
N TYR A 581 18.46 37.43 25.46
CA TYR A 581 17.17 36.83 25.20
C TYR A 581 16.03 37.51 25.97
N GLN A 582 16.24 37.81 27.26
CA GLN A 582 15.32 38.55 28.10
C GLN A 582 15.05 39.98 27.65
N ARG A 583 16.07 40.71 27.13
CA ARG A 583 15.94 42.11 26.65
C ARG A 583 15.30 42.21 25.29
N GLY A 584 15.48 41.23 24.42
CA GLY A 584 14.92 41.23 23.05
C GLY A 584 13.40 41.28 23.06
N VAL A 585 12.75 40.64 23.99
CA VAL A 585 11.28 40.64 24.15
C VAL A 585 10.77 41.94 24.78
N ASN A 586 11.53 42.54 25.71
CA ASN A 586 11.15 43.82 26.31
C ASN A 586 11.20 45.00 25.29
N ASN A 587 12.00 44.88 24.22
CA ASN A 587 12.05 45.90 23.16
C ASN A 587 10.92 45.78 22.12
N GLU A 588 10.43 44.56 21.83
CA GLU A 588 9.25 44.37 20.96
C GLU A 588 7.94 44.82 21.67
N GLY A 589 7.82 44.56 22.96
CA GLY A 589 6.66 44.98 23.77
C GLY A 589 6.58 46.48 24.05
N ILE A 590 7.68 47.25 23.86
CA ILE A 590 7.67 48.72 23.99
C ILE A 590 7.26 49.40 22.65
N ASN A 591 7.52 48.76 21.52
CA ASN A 591 7.11 49.27 20.21
C ASN A 591 5.61 49.09 19.92
N GLU A 592 4.97 48.02 20.48
CA GLU A 592 3.52 47.83 20.33
C GLU A 592 2.65 48.71 21.26
N LYS A 593 3.24 49.38 22.26
CA LYS A 593 2.52 50.35 23.14
C LYS A 593 2.63 51.81 22.71
N ASN A 594 3.37 52.09 21.60
CA ASN A 594 3.57 53.44 21.07
C ASN A 594 3.05 53.61 19.62
N GLU A 595 2.30 52.63 19.08
CA GLU A 595 1.41 52.79 17.93
C GLU A 595 -0.06 52.63 18.40
#